data_fdf03117e15317681378740a89201c41
#
_entry.id   fdf03117e15317681378740a89201c41
#
_cell.length_a   1.000
_cell.length_b   1.000
_cell.length_c   1.000
_cell.angle_alpha   90.00
_cell.angle_beta   90.00
_cell.angle_gamma   90.00
#
_symmetry.space_group_name_H-M   'P 1'
#
loop_
_entity.id
_entity.type
_entity.pdbx_description
1 polymer ?
#
loop_
_entity_poly.entity_id
_entity_poly.type
_entity_poly.pdbx_seq_one_letter_code
_entity_poly.pdbx_strand_id
1 'polypeptide(L)' 'MKSYIYTIEDEYLGIPLVIEGELVDYEDYDDPPFIVIQDISHGDKPLELWCLSEAFIKHCENMIFQLWCSEVSNHAK' A
#
# COMPACT_ATOMS: atom_id res chain seq x y z
N MET A 1 4.57 -7.51 16.80
CA MET A 1 4.05 -6.62 15.77
C MET A 1 5.18 -6.10 14.90
N LYS A 2 5.02 -6.21 13.60
CA LYS A 2 6.01 -5.72 12.64
C LYS A 2 5.35 -4.78 11.65
N SER A 3 6.06 -3.76 11.22
CA SER A 3 5.56 -2.87 10.19
C SER A 3 6.53 -2.78 9.03
N TYR A 4 5.98 -2.58 7.85
CA TYR A 4 6.73 -2.54 6.59
C TYR A 4 6.25 -1.34 5.80
N ILE A 5 7.19 -0.62 5.22
CA ILE A 5 6.86 0.51 4.35
C ILE A 5 7.05 0.07 2.90
N TYR A 6 6.04 0.29 2.09
CA TYR A 6 6.07 -0.04 0.66
C TYR A 6 5.85 1.21 -0.15
N THR A 7 6.59 1.30 -1.25
CA THR A 7 6.40 2.35 -2.23
C THR A 7 6.04 1.69 -3.55
N ILE A 8 4.90 2.09 -4.12
CA ILE A 8 4.43 1.55 -5.38
C ILE A 8 4.16 2.68 -6.37
N GLU A 9 4.19 2.34 -7.64
CA GLU A 9 3.88 3.28 -8.71
C GLU A 9 2.66 2.76 -9.47
N ASP A 10 1.70 3.64 -9.74
CA ASP A 10 0.49 3.28 -10.47
C ASP A 10 -0.07 4.52 -11.14
N GLU A 11 -1.04 4.33 -12.03
CA GLU A 11 -1.71 5.42 -12.72
C GLU A 11 -3.12 5.61 -12.19
N TYR A 12 -3.52 6.87 -12.03
CA TYR A 12 -4.89 7.23 -11.70
C TYR A 12 -5.38 8.23 -12.74
N LEU A 13 -6.37 7.80 -13.53
CA LEU A 13 -6.93 8.61 -14.63
C LEU A 13 -5.84 9.09 -15.60
N GLY A 14 -4.86 8.19 -15.88
CA GLY A 14 -3.77 8.50 -16.79
C GLY A 14 -2.63 9.30 -16.18
N ILE A 15 -2.71 9.62 -14.89
CA ILE A 15 -1.68 10.39 -14.20
C ILE A 15 -0.81 9.43 -13.40
N PRO A 16 0.52 9.38 -13.63
CA PRO A 16 1.39 8.50 -12.86
C PRO A 16 1.55 9.02 -11.43
N LEU A 17 1.37 8.11 -10.47
CA LEU A 17 1.43 8.43 -9.06
C LEU A 17 2.41 7.51 -8.35
N VAL A 18 3.05 8.05 -7.31
CA VAL A 18 3.88 7.27 -6.38
C VAL A 18 3.12 7.19 -5.07
N ILE A 19 2.90 5.97 -4.59
CA ILE A 19 2.09 5.72 -3.41
C ILE A 19 2.96 5.08 -2.35
N GLU A 20 2.94 5.65 -1.15
CA GLU A 20 3.63 5.09 0.00
C GLU A 20 2.62 4.62 1.03
N GLY A 21 2.76 3.38 1.45
CA GLY A 21 1.85 2.81 2.43
C GLY A 21 2.59 1.99 3.48
N GLU A 22 1.98 1.85 4.64
CA GLU A 22 2.50 1.04 5.73
C GLU A 22 1.61 -0.17 5.93
N LEU A 23 2.22 -1.34 6.02
CA LEU A 23 1.52 -2.57 6.40
C LEU A 23 1.97 -2.96 7.79
N VAL A 24 1.03 -3.11 8.69
CA VAL A 24 1.28 -3.54 10.07
C VAL A 24 0.81 -4.98 10.23
N ASP A 25 1.75 -5.86 10.50
CA ASP A 25 1.48 -7.28 10.72
C ASP A 25 1.47 -7.54 12.23
N TYR A 26 0.31 -7.91 12.75
CA TYR A 26 0.16 -8.18 14.18
C TYR A 26 0.70 -9.53 14.59
N GLU A 27 1.10 -10.36 13.61
CA GLU A 27 1.64 -11.70 13.85
C GLU A 27 0.67 -12.63 14.56
N ASP A 28 -0.62 -12.32 14.50
CA ASP A 28 -1.68 -13.11 15.08
C ASP A 28 -2.46 -13.81 13.97
N TYR A 29 -2.80 -15.09 14.19
CA TYR A 29 -3.48 -15.88 13.17
C TYR A 29 -4.88 -15.35 12.84
N ASP A 30 -5.54 -14.72 13.80
CA ASP A 30 -6.91 -14.29 13.62
C ASP A 30 -7.02 -12.86 13.09
N ASP A 31 -5.95 -12.09 13.15
CA ASP A 31 -5.97 -10.70 12.72
C ASP A 31 -5.26 -10.51 11.38
N PRO A 32 -5.96 -10.03 10.35
CA PRO A 32 -5.31 -9.70 9.10
C PRO A 32 -4.40 -8.50 9.25
N PRO A 33 -3.40 -8.35 8.38
CA PRO A 33 -2.55 -7.16 8.44
C PRO A 33 -3.35 -5.91 8.16
N PHE A 34 -2.93 -4.81 8.78
CA PHE A 34 -3.56 -3.51 8.62
C PHE A 34 -2.72 -2.68 7.67
N ILE A 35 -3.35 -2.09 6.67
CA ILE A 35 -2.65 -1.31 5.65
C ILE A 35 -3.16 0.13 5.67
N VAL A 36 -2.23 1.07 5.75
CA VAL A 36 -2.54 2.50 5.74
C VAL A 36 -1.78 3.14 4.59
N ILE A 37 -2.50 3.82 3.71
CA ILE A 37 -1.86 4.62 2.69
C ILE A 37 -1.45 5.94 3.33
N GLN A 38 -0.15 6.20 3.37
CA GLN A 38 0.39 7.36 4.08
C GLN A 38 0.57 8.57 3.19
N ASP A 39 0.98 8.35 1.93
CA ASP A 39 1.30 9.44 1.06
C ASP A 39 1.11 9.04 -0.40
N ILE A 40 0.61 9.97 -1.19
CA ILE A 40 0.51 9.80 -2.64
C ILE A 40 1.03 11.08 -3.27
N SER A 41 1.91 10.94 -4.25
CA SER A 41 2.47 12.10 -4.91
C SER A 41 2.49 11.93 -6.43
N HIS A 42 2.43 13.06 -7.12
CA HIS A 42 2.61 13.13 -8.56
C HIS A 42 3.85 13.99 -8.81
N GLY A 43 4.93 13.33 -9.22
CA GLY A 43 6.22 13.98 -9.31
C GLY A 43 6.66 14.46 -7.93
N ASP A 44 6.92 15.76 -7.81
CA ASP A 44 7.35 16.35 -6.54
C ASP A 44 6.18 16.90 -5.71
N LYS A 45 4.94 16.74 -6.20
CA LYS A 45 3.78 17.36 -5.56
C LYS A 45 2.99 16.30 -4.79
N PRO A 46 2.82 16.48 -3.47
CA PRO A 46 1.95 15.57 -2.72
C PRO A 46 0.49 15.81 -3.07
N LEU A 47 -0.30 14.74 -3.08
CA LEU A 47 -1.73 14.79 -3.29
C LEU A 47 -2.45 14.44 -1.99
N GLU A 48 -3.60 15.06 -1.81
CA GLU A 48 -4.39 14.74 -0.63
C GLU A 48 -5.25 13.50 -0.89
N LEU A 49 -5.27 12.60 0.08
CA LEU A 49 -5.98 11.32 -0.08
C LEU A 49 -7.47 11.51 -0.33
N TRP A 50 -8.08 12.54 0.26
CA TRP A 50 -9.52 12.77 0.08
C TRP A 50 -9.89 13.17 -1.34
N CYS A 51 -8.92 13.58 -2.16
CA CYS A 51 -9.15 13.91 -3.56
C CYS A 51 -9.25 12.68 -4.45
N LEU A 52 -8.93 11.50 -3.91
CA LEU A 52 -8.89 10.25 -4.67
C LEU A 52 -10.10 9.38 -4.30
N SER A 53 -10.52 8.54 -5.24
CA SER A 53 -11.66 7.65 -4.97
C SER A 53 -11.27 6.56 -3.98
N GLU A 54 -12.26 6.10 -3.20
CA GLU A 54 -12.04 4.98 -2.29
C GLU A 54 -11.62 3.72 -3.03
N ALA A 55 -12.15 3.52 -4.24
CA ALA A 55 -11.80 2.36 -5.04
C ALA A 55 -10.32 2.36 -5.39
N PHE A 56 -9.75 3.51 -5.70
CA PHE A 56 -8.32 3.62 -5.99
C PHE A 56 -7.49 3.36 -4.73
N ILE A 57 -7.91 3.91 -3.60
CA ILE A 57 -7.20 3.69 -2.32
C ILE A 57 -7.20 2.20 -1.98
N LYS A 58 -8.34 1.53 -2.12
CA LYS A 58 -8.42 0.08 -1.88
C LYS A 58 -7.55 -0.71 -2.84
N HIS A 59 -7.47 -0.26 -4.09
CA HIS A 59 -6.61 -0.88 -5.08
C HIS A 59 -5.14 -0.80 -4.63
N CYS A 60 -4.72 0.35 -4.13
CA CYS A 60 -3.36 0.54 -3.61
C CYS A 60 -3.10 -0.37 -2.41
N GLU A 61 -4.05 -0.46 -1.49
CA GLU A 61 -3.94 -1.35 -0.35
C GLU A 61 -3.78 -2.80 -0.78
N ASN A 62 -4.55 -3.24 -1.79
CA ASN A 62 -4.43 -4.58 -2.32
C ASN A 62 -3.08 -4.84 -2.95
N MET A 63 -2.52 -3.87 -3.67
CA MET A 63 -1.20 -4.01 -4.26
C MET A 63 -0.13 -4.20 -3.19
N ILE A 64 -0.21 -3.42 -2.11
CA ILE A 64 0.73 -3.54 -0.99
C ILE A 64 0.56 -4.89 -0.33
N PHE A 65 -0.66 -5.34 -0.12
CA PHE A 65 -0.95 -6.65 0.47
C PHE A 65 -0.34 -7.78 -0.37
N GLN A 66 -0.49 -7.71 -1.69
CA GLN A 66 0.07 -8.72 -2.58
C GLN A 66 1.60 -8.74 -2.56
N LEU A 67 2.22 -7.57 -2.48
CA LEU A 67 3.68 -7.50 -2.36
C LEU A 67 4.15 -8.16 -1.07
N TRP A 68 3.47 -7.89 0.03
CA TRP A 68 3.79 -8.49 1.31
C TRP A 68 3.62 -10.00 1.27
N CYS A 69 2.52 -10.48 0.70
CA CYS A 69 2.27 -11.92 0.56
C CYS A 69 3.36 -12.60 -0.26
N SER A 70 3.81 -11.94 -1.32
CA SER A 70 4.88 -12.46 -2.16
C SER A 70 6.19 -12.58 -1.40
N GLU A 71 6.52 -11.57 -0.60
CA GLU A 71 7.73 -11.61 0.22
C GLU A 71 7.67 -12.70 1.28
N VAL A 72 6.54 -12.83 1.95
CA VAL A 72 6.36 -13.87 2.98
C VAL A 72 6.46 -15.26 2.35
N SER A 73 5.85 -15.47 1.19
CA SER A 73 5.94 -16.74 0.49
C SER A 73 7.38 -17.09 0.11
N ASN A 74 8.15 -16.10 -0.32
CA ASN A 74 9.55 -16.33 -0.66
C ASN A 74 10.39 -16.68 0.57
N HIS A 75 10.08 -16.12 1.71
CA HIS A 75 10.79 -16.41 2.95
C HIS A 75 10.36 -17.74 3.58
N ALA A 76 9.17 -18.22 3.24
CA ALA A 76 8.66 -19.46 3.79
C ALA A 76 9.28 -20.72 3.16
N LYS A 77 10.05 -20.53 2.12
CA LYS A 77 10.76 -21.63 1.47
C LYS A 77 12.12 -21.82 2.15
#